data_0d9b3daca2147d27863647a3ee8947e7
#
_entry.id   0d9b3daca2147d27863647a3ee8947e7
#
_cell.length_a   1.000
_cell.length_b   1.000
_cell.length_c   1.000
_cell.angle_alpha   90.00
_cell.angle_beta   90.00
_cell.angle_gamma   90.00
#
_symmetry.space_group_name_H-M   'P 1'
#
loop_
_entity.id
_entity.type
_entity.pdbx_description
1 polymer ?
#
loop_
_entity_poly.entity_id
_entity_poly.type
_entity_poly.pdbx_seq_one_letter_code
_entity_poly.pdbx_strand_id
1 'polypeptide(L)'
;CALDMARLAAYAMQNPTFARIVSTRTASVGTRTMTNHNKLLASYSGCVGLKTGYTGDAGRTLVTCAERGGMRMIAVTLHDGSDWADHAALYDYGFSAYALSSGAKKGEAYGSVSVDGQSVSAVAAESFRYPTVENEALSVRAELPQTVSAPVRKGQTFGTLVISCGETEVGRVDLVSARSVQAQEPKSETSKNKSLAEKLWQFLSAK
;
A
#
# COMPACT_ATOMS: atom_id res chain seq x y z
N CYS A 1 -17.69 20.55 -4.67
CA CYS A 1 -16.73 21.54 -4.18
C CYS A 1 -15.29 21.16 -4.57
N ALA A 2 -14.29 21.98 -4.23
CA ALA A 2 -12.89 21.71 -4.58
C ALA A 2 -12.39 20.37 -4.00
N LEU A 3 -12.79 20.06 -2.77
CA LEU A 3 -12.42 18.79 -2.12
C LEU A 3 -12.98 17.56 -2.86
N ASP A 4 -14.22 17.63 -3.35
CA ASP A 4 -14.80 16.52 -4.12
C ASP A 4 -14.07 16.30 -5.43
N MET A 5 -13.67 17.39 -6.08
CA MET A 5 -12.84 17.33 -7.31
C MET A 5 -11.46 16.77 -7.03
N ALA A 6 -10.84 17.09 -5.89
CA ALA A 6 -9.55 16.53 -5.49
C ALA A 6 -9.67 15.02 -5.23
N ARG A 7 -10.72 14.57 -4.53
CA ARG A 7 -10.99 13.14 -4.29
C ARG A 7 -11.24 12.37 -5.59
N LEU A 8 -12.06 12.93 -6.48
CA LEU A 8 -12.31 12.35 -7.80
C LEU A 8 -11.01 12.23 -8.62
N ALA A 9 -10.19 13.29 -8.60
CA ALA A 9 -8.90 13.30 -9.28
C ALA A 9 -7.94 12.25 -8.70
N ALA A 10 -7.86 12.12 -7.37
CA ALA A 10 -7.03 11.11 -6.70
C ALA A 10 -7.44 9.68 -7.10
N TYR A 11 -8.74 9.41 -7.16
CA TYR A 11 -9.27 8.12 -7.60
C TYR A 11 -8.96 7.87 -9.09
N ALA A 12 -9.26 8.84 -9.96
CA ALA A 12 -9.06 8.71 -11.41
C ALA A 12 -7.58 8.48 -11.79
N MET A 13 -6.65 9.14 -11.09
CA MET A 13 -5.21 8.99 -11.30
C MET A 13 -4.65 7.62 -10.90
N GLN A 14 -5.43 6.77 -10.24
CA GLN A 14 -5.05 5.36 -10.00
C GLN A 14 -5.20 4.51 -11.27
N ASN A 15 -6.01 4.96 -12.24
CA ASN A 15 -6.14 4.28 -13.52
C ASN A 15 -4.99 4.69 -14.46
N PRO A 16 -4.10 3.74 -14.86
CA PRO A 16 -2.91 4.07 -15.67
C PRO A 16 -3.26 4.58 -17.07
N THR A 17 -4.39 4.16 -17.65
CA THR A 17 -4.85 4.65 -18.95
C THR A 17 -5.30 6.11 -18.84
N PHE A 18 -6.07 6.43 -17.81
CA PHE A 18 -6.48 7.82 -17.53
C PHE A 18 -5.25 8.71 -17.30
N ALA A 19 -4.34 8.30 -16.40
CA ALA A 19 -3.12 9.05 -16.08
C ALA A 19 -2.29 9.34 -17.36
N ARG A 20 -2.12 8.34 -18.22
CA ARG A 20 -1.43 8.49 -19.51
C ARG A 20 -2.13 9.49 -20.43
N ILE A 21 -3.46 9.44 -20.53
CA ILE A 21 -4.22 10.36 -21.40
C ILE A 21 -4.07 11.80 -20.91
N VAL A 22 -4.29 12.07 -19.62
CA VAL A 22 -4.28 13.42 -19.06
C VAL A 22 -2.89 14.05 -18.99
N SER A 23 -1.84 13.23 -18.96
CA SER A 23 -0.44 13.69 -18.99
C SER A 23 0.10 13.89 -20.40
N THR A 24 -0.64 13.49 -21.44
CA THR A 24 -0.21 13.66 -22.83
C THR A 24 -0.24 15.15 -23.21
N ARG A 25 0.92 15.69 -23.56
CA ARG A 25 1.07 17.11 -23.97
C ARG A 25 0.52 17.37 -25.36
N THR A 26 0.81 16.49 -26.30
CA THR A 26 0.41 16.59 -27.70
C THR A 26 0.11 15.21 -28.24
N ALA A 27 -0.95 15.09 -29.04
CA ALA A 27 -1.31 13.85 -29.72
C ALA A 27 -1.78 14.16 -31.15
N SER A 28 -1.41 13.30 -32.09
CA SER A 28 -1.90 13.37 -33.49
C SER A 28 -2.83 12.21 -33.77
N VAL A 29 -3.98 12.53 -34.36
CA VAL A 29 -4.98 11.56 -34.83
C VAL A 29 -5.32 11.87 -36.26
N GLY A 30 -4.92 11.03 -37.19
CA GLY A 30 -4.98 11.30 -38.62
C GLY A 30 -4.13 12.53 -38.96
N THR A 31 -4.75 13.52 -39.58
CA THR A 31 -4.08 14.79 -39.95
C THR A 31 -4.17 15.89 -38.88
N ARG A 32 -4.82 15.62 -37.77
CA ARG A 32 -5.03 16.61 -36.69
C ARG A 32 -4.03 16.41 -35.57
N THR A 33 -3.31 17.49 -35.21
CA THR A 33 -2.48 17.55 -34.00
C THR A 33 -3.21 18.39 -32.96
N MET A 34 -3.35 17.82 -31.76
CA MET A 34 -4.03 18.43 -30.62
C MET A 34 -3.01 18.67 -29.51
N THR A 35 -3.05 19.85 -28.91
CA THR A 35 -2.22 20.21 -27.76
C THR A 35 -3.09 20.30 -26.51
N ASN A 36 -2.62 19.74 -25.42
CA ASN A 36 -3.30 19.77 -24.12
C ASN A 36 -3.34 21.23 -23.61
N HIS A 37 -4.51 21.67 -23.19
CA HIS A 37 -4.71 23.04 -22.68
C HIS A 37 -4.09 23.26 -21.29
N ASN A 38 -3.73 22.19 -20.57
CA ASN A 38 -3.05 22.31 -19.27
C ASN A 38 -1.60 22.78 -19.47
N LYS A 39 -1.36 24.09 -19.32
CA LYS A 39 -0.05 24.71 -19.49
C LYS A 39 1.00 24.18 -18.51
N LEU A 40 0.59 23.74 -17.30
CA LEU A 40 1.51 23.22 -16.28
C LEU A 40 2.20 21.93 -16.70
N LEU A 41 1.64 21.17 -17.65
CA LEU A 41 2.34 20.02 -18.24
C LEU A 41 3.68 20.39 -18.87
N ALA A 42 3.82 21.63 -19.35
CA ALA A 42 5.05 22.12 -19.95
C ALA A 42 5.87 23.01 -19.00
N SER A 43 5.20 23.79 -18.14
CA SER A 43 5.82 24.85 -17.34
C SER A 43 6.14 24.44 -15.89
N TYR A 44 5.55 23.37 -15.35
CA TYR A 44 5.82 22.91 -13.99
C TYR A 44 6.43 21.49 -13.98
N SER A 45 7.63 21.38 -13.44
CA SER A 45 8.33 20.10 -13.37
C SER A 45 7.58 19.12 -12.45
N GLY A 46 7.26 17.94 -12.99
CA GLY A 46 6.50 16.91 -12.29
C GLY A 46 4.99 16.99 -12.51
N CYS A 47 4.45 17.99 -13.22
CA CYS A 47 3.02 18.02 -13.56
C CYS A 47 2.66 16.85 -14.50
N VAL A 48 1.62 16.07 -14.13
CA VAL A 48 1.15 14.87 -14.85
C VAL A 48 -0.35 14.92 -15.21
N GLY A 49 -0.97 16.06 -15.14
CA GLY A 49 -2.39 16.21 -15.52
C GLY A 49 -3.02 17.39 -14.78
N LEU A 50 -4.31 17.60 -14.87
CA LEU A 50 -5.48 16.80 -15.23
C LEU A 50 -6.42 17.56 -16.21
N LYS A 51 -7.30 18.44 -15.64
CA LYS A 51 -8.42 19.03 -16.37
C LYS A 51 -8.53 20.54 -16.18
N THR A 52 -8.65 21.23 -17.27
CA THR A 52 -8.99 22.67 -17.33
C THR A 52 -10.48 22.83 -17.55
N GLY A 53 -11.05 23.92 -17.03
CA GLY A 53 -12.44 24.29 -17.26
C GLY A 53 -12.62 25.79 -17.31
N TYR A 54 -13.58 26.26 -18.15
CA TYR A 54 -14.00 27.64 -18.21
C TYR A 54 -15.45 27.73 -18.69
N THR A 55 -16.23 28.54 -18.00
CA THR A 55 -17.51 29.08 -18.49
C THR A 55 -17.62 30.53 -18.07
N GLY A 56 -18.51 31.31 -18.72
CA GLY A 56 -18.74 32.73 -18.35
C GLY A 56 -19.12 32.88 -16.88
N ASP A 57 -20.00 32.01 -16.38
CA ASP A 57 -20.53 32.07 -15.02
C ASP A 57 -19.57 31.49 -13.98
N ALA A 58 -18.96 30.35 -14.28
CA ALA A 58 -18.07 29.66 -13.33
C ALA A 58 -16.63 30.20 -13.30
N GLY A 59 -16.26 31.04 -14.28
CA GLY A 59 -14.88 31.50 -14.45
C GLY A 59 -13.93 30.35 -14.78
N ARG A 60 -12.65 30.57 -14.55
CA ARG A 60 -11.60 29.53 -14.73
C ARG A 60 -11.61 28.56 -13.58
N THR A 61 -11.57 27.28 -13.91
CA THR A 61 -11.44 26.18 -12.93
C THR A 61 -10.31 25.27 -13.38
N LEU A 62 -9.52 24.82 -12.44
CA LEU A 62 -8.36 23.98 -12.74
C LEU A 62 -8.24 22.85 -11.72
N VAL A 63 -8.02 21.66 -12.22
CA VAL A 63 -7.59 20.49 -11.42
C VAL A 63 -6.29 20.01 -12.01
N THR A 64 -5.23 19.97 -11.22
CA THR A 64 -3.95 19.41 -11.68
C THR A 64 -3.39 18.40 -10.72
N CYS A 65 -2.42 17.64 -11.20
CA CYS A 65 -1.68 16.64 -10.44
C CYS A 65 -0.20 16.80 -10.73
N ALA A 66 0.62 16.79 -9.68
CA ALA A 66 2.08 16.79 -9.80
C ALA A 66 2.69 15.67 -8.96
N GLU A 67 3.80 15.10 -9.43
CA GLU A 67 4.53 14.02 -8.78
C GLU A 67 6.00 14.43 -8.59
N ARG A 68 6.51 14.21 -7.36
CA ARG A 68 7.91 14.46 -7.03
C ARG A 68 8.35 13.51 -5.90
N GLY A 69 9.49 12.83 -6.07
CA GLY A 69 10.04 11.96 -5.02
C GLY A 69 9.13 10.78 -4.62
N GLY A 70 8.20 10.36 -5.50
CA GLY A 70 7.20 9.32 -5.21
C GLY A 70 5.96 9.83 -4.47
N MET A 71 5.89 11.13 -4.18
CA MET A 71 4.70 11.79 -3.64
C MET A 71 3.88 12.38 -4.78
N ARG A 72 2.56 12.22 -4.70
CA ARG A 72 1.60 12.77 -5.65
C ARG A 72 0.73 13.79 -4.94
N MET A 73 0.61 14.98 -5.52
CA MET A 73 -0.24 16.06 -5.01
C MET A 73 -1.27 16.47 -6.05
N ILE A 74 -2.43 16.85 -5.58
CA ILE A 74 -3.52 17.37 -6.40
C ILE A 74 -3.86 18.78 -5.91
N ALA A 75 -3.92 19.71 -6.84
CA ALA A 75 -4.39 21.07 -6.61
C ALA A 75 -5.71 21.29 -7.37
N VAL A 76 -6.61 22.03 -6.73
CA VAL A 76 -7.92 22.41 -7.32
C VAL A 76 -8.19 23.87 -7.00
N THR A 77 -8.40 24.69 -8.04
CA THR A 77 -8.92 26.04 -7.91
C THR A 77 -10.23 26.19 -8.66
N LEU A 78 -11.13 26.98 -8.08
CA LEU A 78 -12.45 27.29 -8.65
C LEU A 78 -12.59 28.81 -8.74
N HIS A 79 -13.04 29.33 -9.90
CA HIS A 79 -13.21 30.75 -10.18
C HIS A 79 -11.92 31.54 -9.92
N ASP A 80 -10.81 31.07 -10.47
CA ASP A 80 -9.48 31.61 -10.19
C ASP A 80 -8.82 32.10 -11.48
N GLY A 81 -8.60 33.44 -11.55
CA GLY A 81 -7.97 34.09 -12.69
C GLY A 81 -6.47 33.83 -12.83
N SER A 82 -5.81 33.46 -11.73
CA SER A 82 -4.37 33.19 -11.64
C SER A 82 -4.01 31.70 -11.54
N ASP A 83 -4.95 30.80 -11.84
CA ASP A 83 -4.92 29.35 -11.63
C ASP A 83 -3.56 28.67 -11.92
N TRP A 84 -2.84 29.08 -12.96
CA TRP A 84 -1.51 28.48 -13.27
C TRP A 84 -0.45 28.85 -12.24
N ALA A 85 -0.41 30.11 -11.82
CA ALA A 85 0.55 30.58 -10.81
C ALA A 85 0.21 30.00 -9.43
N ASP A 86 -1.07 29.99 -9.08
CA ASP A 86 -1.54 29.53 -7.78
C ASP A 86 -1.33 28.02 -7.63
N HIS A 87 -1.56 27.21 -8.68
CA HIS A 87 -1.23 25.79 -8.66
C HIS A 87 0.27 25.52 -8.51
N ALA A 88 1.11 26.30 -9.19
CA ALA A 88 2.56 26.18 -9.04
C ALA A 88 3.00 26.49 -7.59
N ALA A 89 2.47 27.58 -7.02
CA ALA A 89 2.75 27.96 -5.63
C ALA A 89 2.24 26.93 -4.62
N LEU A 90 1.03 26.37 -4.83
CA LEU A 90 0.49 25.29 -3.99
C LEU A 90 1.37 24.03 -4.02
N TYR A 91 1.92 23.68 -5.19
CA TYR A 91 2.85 22.54 -5.29
C TYR A 91 4.19 22.82 -4.64
N ASP A 92 4.75 24.01 -4.83
CA ASP A 92 6.01 24.40 -4.20
C ASP A 92 5.88 24.38 -2.67
N TYR A 93 4.77 24.92 -2.14
CA TYR A 93 4.44 24.80 -0.72
C TYR A 93 4.30 23.34 -0.29
N GLY A 94 3.47 22.55 -0.99
CA GLY A 94 3.20 21.16 -0.60
C GLY A 94 4.45 20.29 -0.62
N PHE A 95 5.26 20.37 -1.69
CA PHE A 95 6.50 19.58 -1.79
C PHE A 95 7.62 20.06 -0.87
N SER A 96 7.54 21.28 -0.35
CA SER A 96 8.48 21.76 0.69
C SER A 96 8.02 21.41 2.12
N ALA A 97 6.70 21.44 2.36
CA ALA A 97 6.13 21.22 3.69
C ALA A 97 5.98 19.73 4.04
N TYR A 98 5.79 18.86 3.05
CA TYR A 98 5.54 17.43 3.27
C TYR A 98 6.70 16.57 2.78
N ALA A 99 7.02 15.53 3.56
CA ALA A 99 7.94 14.46 3.20
C ALA A 99 7.26 13.09 3.33
N LEU A 100 7.69 12.10 2.53
CA LEU A 100 7.17 10.73 2.64
C LEU A 100 7.87 9.99 3.78
N SER A 101 7.16 9.79 4.88
CA SER A 101 7.56 8.95 6.01
C SER A 101 7.20 7.49 5.78
N SER A 102 8.06 6.57 6.21
CA SER A 102 7.84 5.12 6.10
C SER A 102 7.05 4.62 7.30
N GLY A 103 5.85 4.07 7.07
CA GLY A 103 5.05 3.38 8.07
C GLY A 103 5.27 1.88 8.07
N ALA A 104 5.57 1.28 6.90
CA ALA A 104 5.93 -0.12 6.79
C ALA A 104 6.91 -0.34 5.63
N LYS A 105 7.78 -1.34 5.79
CA LYS A 105 8.69 -1.78 4.74
C LYS A 105 8.46 -3.25 4.44
N LYS A 106 8.20 -3.56 3.17
CA LYS A 106 7.95 -4.94 2.71
C LYS A 106 9.03 -5.89 3.18
N GLY A 107 8.61 -7.00 3.80
CA GLY A 107 9.49 -8.05 4.30
C GLY A 107 10.14 -7.76 5.67
N GLU A 108 9.97 -6.55 6.23
CA GLU A 108 10.39 -6.23 7.59
C GLU A 108 9.44 -6.86 8.62
N ALA A 109 9.99 -7.37 9.74
CA ALA A 109 9.22 -8.03 10.78
C ALA A 109 8.65 -7.02 11.77
N TYR A 110 7.35 -7.15 12.04
CA TYR A 110 6.61 -6.31 13.00
C TYR A 110 6.02 -7.11 14.17
N GLY A 111 6.42 -8.37 14.30
CA GLY A 111 6.02 -9.24 15.40
C GLY A 111 6.29 -10.71 15.07
N SER A 112 5.79 -11.58 15.91
CA SER A 112 5.86 -13.04 15.70
C SER A 112 4.61 -13.73 16.21
N VAL A 113 4.30 -14.88 15.62
CA VAL A 113 3.17 -15.75 15.99
C VAL A 113 3.70 -17.13 16.31
N SER A 114 3.18 -17.76 17.35
CA SER A 114 3.51 -19.14 17.68
C SER A 114 2.70 -20.09 16.78
N VAL A 115 3.39 -20.89 15.97
CA VAL A 115 2.77 -21.92 15.11
C VAL A 115 3.16 -23.27 15.69
N ASP A 116 2.23 -23.94 16.37
CA ASP A 116 2.45 -25.21 17.11
C ASP A 116 3.74 -25.17 17.96
N GLY A 117 3.93 -24.07 18.72
CA GLY A 117 5.09 -23.85 19.58
C GLY A 117 6.35 -23.31 18.89
N GLN A 118 6.35 -23.18 17.56
CA GLN A 118 7.44 -22.57 16.80
C GLN A 118 7.19 -21.08 16.58
N SER A 119 8.12 -20.22 16.98
CA SER A 119 8.03 -18.78 16.66
C SER A 119 8.24 -18.53 15.17
N VAL A 120 7.29 -17.83 14.54
CA VAL A 120 7.32 -17.45 13.13
C VAL A 120 7.14 -15.95 13.02
N SER A 121 8.09 -15.27 12.36
CA SER A 121 8.02 -13.83 12.15
C SER A 121 6.85 -13.45 11.24
N ALA A 122 6.11 -12.43 11.66
CA ALA A 122 5.09 -11.76 10.87
C ALA A 122 5.72 -10.55 10.18
N VAL A 123 5.80 -10.58 8.86
CA VAL A 123 6.46 -9.55 8.04
C VAL A 123 5.43 -8.78 7.22
N ALA A 124 5.71 -7.50 6.95
CA ALA A 124 4.83 -6.68 6.12
C ALA A 124 4.78 -7.22 4.68
N ALA A 125 3.57 -7.41 4.15
CA ALA A 125 3.32 -7.88 2.79
C ALA A 125 3.73 -6.86 1.72
N GLU A 126 3.63 -5.56 2.07
CA GLU A 126 3.98 -4.44 1.20
C GLU A 126 4.61 -3.29 1.99
N SER A 127 5.16 -2.32 1.27
CA SER A 127 5.64 -1.08 1.88
C SER A 127 4.52 -0.05 1.90
N PHE A 128 4.43 0.71 2.99
CA PHE A 128 3.49 1.82 3.15
C PHE A 128 4.26 3.10 3.48
N ARG A 129 3.94 4.18 2.77
CA ARG A 129 4.47 5.52 3.03
C ARG A 129 3.32 6.52 3.11
N TYR A 130 3.47 7.53 3.95
CA TYR A 130 2.48 8.56 4.15
C TYR A 130 3.14 9.94 4.22
N PRO A 131 2.56 10.98 3.59
CA PRO A 131 3.09 12.33 3.67
C PRO A 131 2.88 12.91 5.09
N THR A 132 3.97 13.34 5.71
CA THR A 132 3.97 13.99 7.03
C THR A 132 4.63 15.36 6.94
N VAL A 133 4.26 16.28 7.81
CA VAL A 133 4.97 17.53 8.01
C VAL A 133 6.08 17.38 9.06
N GLU A 134 6.91 18.40 9.20
CA GLU A 134 7.91 18.45 10.27
C GLU A 134 7.26 18.24 11.63
N ASN A 135 7.89 17.42 12.49
CA ASN A 135 7.41 17.00 13.81
C ASN A 135 6.20 16.05 13.83
N GLU A 136 5.69 15.60 12.71
CA GLU A 136 4.76 14.47 12.65
C GLU A 136 5.52 13.15 12.51
N ALA A 137 5.14 12.15 13.31
CA ALA A 137 5.70 10.80 13.23
C ALA A 137 4.59 9.78 13.02
N LEU A 138 4.90 8.75 12.24
CA LEU A 138 4.02 7.59 12.12
C LEU A 138 4.27 6.64 13.29
N SER A 139 3.20 6.15 13.89
CA SER A 139 3.19 5.05 14.84
C SER A 139 2.63 3.80 14.18
N VAL A 140 3.11 2.63 14.61
CA VAL A 140 2.65 1.36 14.06
C VAL A 140 2.24 0.41 15.20
N ARG A 141 1.16 -0.34 15.00
CA ARG A 141 0.66 -1.33 15.94
C ARG A 141 0.30 -2.61 15.21
N ALA A 142 0.96 -3.70 15.55
CA ALA A 142 0.66 -5.01 14.99
C ALA A 142 -0.55 -5.64 15.72
N GLU A 143 -1.55 -6.06 14.94
CA GLU A 143 -2.70 -6.84 15.39
C GLU A 143 -2.47 -8.28 14.95
N LEU A 144 -1.93 -9.12 15.86
CA LEU A 144 -1.53 -10.50 15.60
C LEU A 144 -2.20 -11.45 16.61
N PRO A 145 -2.60 -12.67 16.19
CA PRO A 145 -2.97 -13.72 17.12
C PRO A 145 -1.73 -14.20 17.87
N GLN A 146 -1.91 -14.70 19.08
CA GLN A 146 -0.81 -15.28 19.86
C GLN A 146 -0.35 -16.61 19.25
N THR A 147 -1.30 -17.45 18.81
CA THR A 147 -1.06 -18.79 18.28
C THR A 147 -1.86 -19.06 17.02
N VAL A 148 -1.28 -19.87 16.14
CA VAL A 148 -1.93 -20.41 14.92
C VAL A 148 -1.52 -21.87 14.78
N SER A 149 -2.43 -22.74 14.33
CA SER A 149 -2.12 -24.15 14.07
C SER A 149 -1.44 -24.33 12.70
N ALA A 150 -0.50 -25.26 12.61
CA ALA A 150 0.06 -25.71 11.33
C ALA A 150 -0.98 -26.55 10.55
N PRO A 151 -0.88 -26.64 9.19
CA PRO A 151 0.20 -26.08 8.37
C PRO A 151 0.03 -24.60 8.09
N VAL A 152 1.12 -23.86 8.05
CA VAL A 152 1.20 -22.46 7.63
C VAL A 152 2.09 -22.36 6.40
N ARG A 153 1.66 -21.58 5.41
CA ARG A 153 2.45 -21.31 4.20
C ARG A 153 3.15 -19.95 4.31
N LYS A 154 4.36 -19.87 3.76
CA LYS A 154 5.01 -18.56 3.57
C LYS A 154 4.09 -17.62 2.79
N GLY A 155 3.91 -16.38 3.29
CA GLY A 155 2.99 -15.40 2.71
C GLY A 155 1.54 -15.52 3.18
N GLN A 156 1.19 -16.50 4.00
CA GLN A 156 -0.14 -16.59 4.63
C GLN A 156 -0.32 -15.44 5.61
N THR A 157 -1.45 -14.75 5.54
CA THR A 157 -1.78 -13.63 6.44
C THR A 157 -1.96 -14.14 7.87
N PHE A 158 -1.29 -13.48 8.82
CA PHE A 158 -1.42 -13.67 10.25
C PHE A 158 -2.28 -12.60 10.90
N GLY A 159 -2.21 -11.39 10.39
CA GLY A 159 -2.91 -10.24 10.94
C GLY A 159 -2.60 -8.97 10.18
N THR A 160 -2.67 -7.83 10.85
CA THR A 160 -2.58 -6.51 10.21
C THR A 160 -1.66 -5.58 11.01
N LEU A 161 -0.89 -4.79 10.31
CA LEU A 161 -0.16 -3.64 10.84
C LEU A 161 -1.03 -2.40 10.65
N VAL A 162 -1.48 -1.80 11.74
CA VAL A 162 -2.21 -0.52 11.74
C VAL A 162 -1.19 0.60 11.82
N ILE A 163 -1.30 1.58 10.94
CA ILE A 163 -0.41 2.73 10.84
C ILE A 163 -1.20 3.99 11.15
N SER A 164 -0.72 4.80 12.09
CA SER A 164 -1.39 6.04 12.51
C SER A 164 -0.44 7.23 12.44
N CYS A 165 -1.01 8.41 12.15
CA CYS A 165 -0.36 9.71 12.27
C CYS A 165 -1.10 10.47 13.41
N GLY A 166 -0.43 10.67 14.55
CA GLY A 166 -1.12 11.08 15.76
C GLY A 166 -2.20 10.06 16.15
N GLU A 167 -3.44 10.54 16.35
CA GLU A 167 -4.60 9.70 16.68
C GLU A 167 -5.34 9.15 15.45
N THR A 168 -4.97 9.58 14.24
CA THR A 168 -5.69 9.22 13.02
C THR A 168 -5.03 8.00 12.38
N GLU A 169 -5.82 6.94 12.14
CA GLU A 169 -5.40 5.82 11.31
C GLU A 169 -5.28 6.27 9.86
N VAL A 170 -4.10 6.08 9.27
CA VAL A 170 -3.78 6.50 7.89
C VAL A 170 -3.55 5.33 6.94
N GLY A 171 -3.43 4.11 7.46
CA GLY A 171 -3.30 2.93 6.62
C GLY A 171 -3.21 1.62 7.38
N ARG A 172 -3.35 0.52 6.62
CA ARG A 172 -3.21 -0.85 7.08
C ARG A 172 -2.37 -1.64 6.09
N VAL A 173 -1.54 -2.53 6.60
CA VAL A 173 -0.72 -3.45 5.80
C VAL A 173 -0.87 -4.86 6.37
N ASP A 174 -1.08 -5.85 5.51
CA ASP A 174 -1.13 -7.24 5.93
C ASP A 174 0.21 -7.69 6.51
N LEU A 175 0.17 -8.39 7.64
CA LEU A 175 1.29 -9.10 8.21
C LEU A 175 1.20 -10.57 7.83
N VAL A 176 2.21 -11.05 7.11
CA VAL A 176 2.24 -12.40 6.54
C VAL A 176 3.36 -13.23 7.12
N SER A 177 3.20 -14.55 7.07
CA SER A 177 4.22 -15.50 7.52
C SER A 177 5.50 -15.39 6.71
N ALA A 178 6.63 -15.22 7.38
CA ALA A 178 7.95 -15.16 6.73
C ALA A 178 8.43 -16.52 6.19
N ARG A 179 7.90 -17.64 6.71
CA ARG A 179 8.26 -19.01 6.31
C ARG A 179 7.08 -19.97 6.39
N SER A 180 7.20 -21.12 5.76
CA SER A 180 6.24 -22.21 5.94
C SER A 180 6.56 -23.03 7.19
N VAL A 181 5.51 -23.56 7.84
CA VAL A 181 5.58 -24.55 8.91
C VAL A 181 4.66 -25.71 8.52
N GLN A 182 5.19 -26.92 8.48
CA GLN A 182 4.39 -28.11 8.19
C GLN A 182 3.69 -28.60 9.46
N ALA A 183 2.52 -29.21 9.31
CA ALA A 183 1.89 -29.94 10.41
C ALA A 183 2.84 -31.07 10.86
N GLN A 184 3.02 -31.21 12.17
CA GLN A 184 3.73 -32.40 12.70
C GLN A 184 2.81 -33.60 12.52
N GLU A 185 3.29 -34.62 11.85
CA GLU A 185 2.59 -35.90 11.86
C GLU A 185 2.45 -36.37 13.31
N PRO A 186 1.27 -36.86 13.72
CA PRO A 186 1.12 -37.43 15.06
C PRO A 186 2.19 -38.54 15.22
N LYS A 187 3.05 -38.39 16.24
CA LYS A 187 4.00 -39.45 16.57
C LYS A 187 3.21 -40.73 16.73
N SER A 188 3.33 -41.64 15.77
CA SER A 188 2.70 -42.95 15.88
C SER A 188 3.28 -43.66 17.14
N GLU A 189 2.45 -43.87 18.16
CA GLU A 189 2.77 -44.71 19.31
C GLU A 189 2.81 -46.21 18.88
N THR A 190 3.62 -46.53 17.90
CA THR A 190 3.82 -47.91 17.43
C THR A 190 5.21 -48.38 17.80
N SER A 191 5.49 -48.48 19.10
CA SER A 191 6.73 -49.16 19.52
C SER A 191 6.64 -49.93 20.84
N LYS A 192 5.47 -50.11 21.44
CA LYS A 192 5.41 -50.94 22.68
C LYS A 192 4.66 -52.27 22.58
N ASN A 193 3.93 -52.52 21.49
CA ASN A 193 3.15 -53.76 21.37
C ASN A 193 3.80 -54.90 20.57
N LYS A 194 4.93 -54.67 19.89
CA LYS A 194 5.64 -55.80 19.21
C LYS A 194 6.31 -56.75 20.18
N SER A 195 6.75 -56.28 21.33
CA SER A 195 7.47 -57.11 22.30
C SER A 195 6.60 -58.17 23.01
N LEU A 196 5.29 -57.95 23.13
CA LEU A 196 4.39 -58.92 23.76
C LEU A 196 3.98 -60.06 22.82
N ALA A 197 3.73 -59.73 21.55
CA ALA A 197 3.39 -60.73 20.53
C ALA A 197 4.58 -61.66 20.20
N GLU A 198 5.80 -61.12 20.16
CA GLU A 198 7.00 -61.91 19.97
C GLU A 198 7.30 -62.81 21.17
N LYS A 199 7.08 -62.36 22.40
CA LYS A 199 7.23 -63.19 23.60
C LYS A 199 6.20 -64.31 23.69
N LEU A 200 4.96 -64.09 23.29
CA LEU A 200 3.91 -65.11 23.22
C LEU A 200 4.19 -66.12 22.10
N TRP A 201 4.72 -65.72 20.97
CA TRP A 201 5.09 -66.64 19.89
C TRP A 201 6.27 -67.55 20.27
N GLN A 202 7.28 -67.04 20.98
CA GLN A 202 8.38 -67.85 21.51
C GLN A 202 7.95 -68.83 22.56
N PHE A 203 6.93 -68.56 23.36
CA PHE A 203 6.41 -69.43 24.37
C PHE A 203 5.56 -70.60 23.82
N LEU A 204 4.92 -70.38 22.66
CA LEU A 204 4.06 -71.36 21.97
C LEU A 204 4.85 -72.30 21.05
N SER A 205 6.05 -71.94 20.62
CA SER A 205 6.89 -72.73 19.70
C SER A 205 7.94 -73.57 20.40
N ALA A 206 7.93 -73.63 21.76
CA ALA A 206 8.88 -74.40 22.56
C ALA A 206 8.23 -75.67 23.19
N LYS A 207 7.31 -76.34 22.47
CA LYS A 207 6.83 -77.70 22.83
C LYS A 207 6.94 -78.62 21.65
#